data_4b6cc28884e606eabb45148b9c66a509
#
_entry.id   4b6cc28884e606eabb45148b9c66a509
#
_cell.length_a   1.000
_cell.length_b   1.000
_cell.length_c   1.000
_cell.angle_alpha   90.00
_cell.angle_beta   90.00
_cell.angle_gamma   90.00
#
_symmetry.space_group_name_H-M   'P 1'
#
loop_
_entity.id
_entity.type
_entity.pdbx_description
1 polymer ?
#
loop_
_entity_poly.entity_id
_entity_poly.type
_entity_poly.pdbx_seq_one_letter_code
_entity_poly.pdbx_strand_id
1 'polypeptide(L)'
;MKKLLIFLLAVAILSGPVLSDSVVIQAKTPVGQHGRLQVKGVNLVDRKGKTFRLKGFSTHGINWFEDYVNQDAFHDLKKMGINCIRLAMYTADYNGYCSGGDKAHLESVIDRGVKACKAEGMYVIIDWHILNDCNPNTNLKDAKKFFKKMSKKYKDYNNVLYEICNEPNGGTSWADIKKYAKKIIGVIRKNDKNAIIIVGTPNWSQRIDEAANNPIKGQKNIMYAMHFYAATHKTDLRNLIPAARKKGLPIFITESNITEASGNGRIDTKEGKRWFKVIRKYKLSCVAWSFCNKDETASLIKPSVKKVKGFKKSNLSKTGKWYVKMLRK
;
A
#
# COMPACT_ATOMS: atom_id res chain seq x y z
N MET A 1 68.77 48.80 -10.80
CA MET A 1 68.00 47.66 -11.33
C MET A 1 67.01 47.20 -10.27
N LYS A 2 65.75 47.64 -10.34
CA LYS A 2 64.65 47.23 -9.39
C LYS A 2 63.90 46.05 -9.98
N LYS A 3 63.89 44.93 -9.31
CA LYS A 3 63.08 43.74 -9.67
C LYS A 3 61.67 43.92 -9.17
N LEU A 4 60.73 43.94 -10.11
CA LEU A 4 59.28 43.96 -9.85
C LEU A 4 58.81 42.57 -9.61
N LEU A 5 58.30 42.27 -8.41
CA LEU A 5 57.68 40.97 -8.03
C LEU A 5 56.17 41.07 -8.34
N ILE A 6 55.70 40.32 -9.33
CA ILE A 6 54.26 40.19 -9.64
C ILE A 6 53.69 39.07 -8.81
N PHE A 7 52.78 39.38 -7.86
CA PHE A 7 51.99 38.39 -7.14
C PHE A 7 50.75 38.01 -7.99
N LEU A 8 50.74 36.79 -8.47
CA LEU A 8 49.53 36.22 -9.09
C LEU A 8 48.63 35.68 -7.97
N LEU A 9 47.49 36.37 -7.74
CA LEU A 9 46.43 35.86 -6.86
C LEU A 9 45.63 34.85 -7.66
N ALA A 10 45.77 33.57 -7.36
CA ALA A 10 44.92 32.51 -7.87
C ALA A 10 43.59 32.48 -7.07
N VAL A 11 42.53 32.99 -7.69
CA VAL A 11 41.16 32.84 -7.13
C VAL A 11 40.69 31.42 -7.42
N ALA A 12 40.73 30.54 -6.40
CA ALA A 12 40.11 29.22 -6.47
C ALA A 12 38.60 29.39 -6.34
N ILE A 13 37.89 29.29 -7.46
CA ILE A 13 36.43 29.19 -7.48
C ILE A 13 36.08 27.80 -6.98
N LEU A 14 35.65 27.68 -5.73
CA LEU A 14 35.05 26.48 -5.17
C LEU A 14 33.67 26.27 -5.81
N SER A 15 33.63 25.60 -6.96
CA SER A 15 32.38 25.08 -7.52
C SER A 15 31.95 23.86 -6.70
N GLY A 16 31.16 24.10 -5.66
CA GLY A 16 30.45 23.01 -4.98
C GLY A 16 29.50 22.32 -5.97
N PRO A 17 29.25 21.01 -5.82
CA PRO A 17 28.36 20.30 -6.73
C PRO A 17 26.96 20.92 -6.68
N VAL A 18 26.54 21.55 -7.79
CA VAL A 18 25.15 21.97 -7.98
C VAL A 18 24.30 20.71 -8.09
N LEU A 19 23.65 20.34 -6.97
CA LEU A 19 22.66 19.27 -6.99
C LEU A 19 21.56 19.67 -7.97
N SER A 20 21.32 18.83 -8.98
CA SER A 20 20.24 19.09 -9.94
C SER A 20 18.89 19.20 -9.23
N ASP A 21 18.00 20.06 -9.70
CA ASP A 21 16.66 20.24 -9.12
C ASP A 21 15.92 18.92 -8.94
N SER A 22 16.13 17.96 -9.84
CA SER A 22 15.56 16.62 -9.75
C SER A 22 16.02 15.84 -8.49
N VAL A 23 17.29 15.96 -8.08
CA VAL A 23 17.82 15.33 -6.87
C VAL A 23 17.24 16.00 -5.61
N VAL A 24 17.12 17.31 -5.62
CA VAL A 24 16.52 18.09 -4.51
C VAL A 24 15.03 17.79 -4.38
N ILE A 25 14.28 17.68 -5.47
CA ILE A 25 12.86 17.31 -5.48
C ILE A 25 12.68 15.89 -4.93
N GLN A 26 13.50 14.93 -5.35
CA GLN A 26 13.46 13.55 -4.87
C GLN A 26 13.72 13.47 -3.36
N ALA A 27 14.64 14.25 -2.83
CA ALA A 27 14.96 14.30 -1.40
C ALA A 27 13.78 14.78 -0.52
N LYS A 28 12.87 15.59 -1.07
CA LYS A 28 11.69 16.12 -0.38
C LYS A 28 10.47 15.17 -0.44
N THR A 29 10.54 14.08 -1.21
CA THR A 29 9.44 13.12 -1.31
C THR A 29 9.35 12.17 -0.11
N PRO A 30 8.21 11.50 0.14
CA PRO A 30 8.10 10.51 1.20
C PRO A 30 9.20 9.44 1.16
N VAL A 31 9.46 8.86 -0.01
CA VAL A 31 10.53 7.84 -0.16
C VAL A 31 11.92 8.45 0.01
N GLY A 32 12.16 9.65 -0.53
CA GLY A 32 13.45 10.35 -0.38
C GLY A 32 13.80 10.64 1.08
N GLN A 33 12.81 11.03 1.88
CA GLN A 33 13.00 11.33 3.31
C GLN A 33 13.11 10.06 4.18
N HIS A 34 12.27 9.04 3.92
CA HIS A 34 12.11 7.89 4.80
C HIS A 34 12.85 6.64 4.31
N GLY A 35 13.19 6.56 3.00
CA GLY A 35 13.91 5.42 2.40
C GLY A 35 13.13 4.12 2.44
N ARG A 36 13.84 3.00 2.41
CA ARG A 36 13.22 1.67 2.55
C ARG A 36 12.66 1.51 3.95
N LEU A 37 11.40 1.13 4.05
CA LEU A 37 10.72 0.87 5.32
C LEU A 37 11.09 -0.51 5.87
N GLN A 38 10.92 -0.68 7.18
CA GLN A 38 11.17 -1.92 7.91
C GLN A 38 10.08 -2.13 8.97
N VAL A 39 9.95 -3.35 9.46
CA VAL A 39 9.12 -3.68 10.62
C VAL A 39 10.03 -3.84 11.84
N LYS A 40 9.84 -3.02 12.87
CA LYS A 40 10.55 -3.12 14.14
C LYS A 40 9.54 -3.29 15.29
N GLY A 41 9.58 -4.45 15.92
CA GLY A 41 8.51 -4.85 16.84
C GLY A 41 7.17 -4.84 16.13
N VAL A 42 6.22 -4.08 16.65
CA VAL A 42 4.88 -3.95 16.10
C VAL A 42 4.72 -2.79 15.10
N ASN A 43 5.76 -2.00 14.85
CA ASN A 43 5.68 -0.75 14.08
C ASN A 43 6.33 -0.86 12.71
N LEU A 44 5.73 -0.18 11.73
CA LEU A 44 6.40 0.17 10.50
C LEU A 44 7.33 1.37 10.78
N VAL A 45 8.60 1.25 10.41
CA VAL A 45 9.61 2.27 10.67
C VAL A 45 10.36 2.65 9.40
N ASP A 46 10.86 3.86 9.34
CA ASP A 46 11.72 4.35 8.26
C ASP A 46 13.18 3.90 8.43
N ARG A 47 14.04 4.26 7.47
CA ARG A 47 15.48 3.94 7.49
C ARG A 47 16.23 4.43 8.73
N LYS A 48 15.66 5.41 9.46
CA LYS A 48 16.23 5.93 10.73
C LYS A 48 15.65 5.24 11.97
N GLY A 49 14.77 4.24 11.78
CA GLY A 49 14.08 3.54 12.87
C GLY A 49 12.92 4.30 13.48
N LYS A 50 12.53 5.45 12.91
CA LYS A 50 11.39 6.26 13.36
C LYS A 50 10.09 5.66 12.82
N THR A 51 9.07 5.54 13.68
CA THR A 51 7.74 5.09 13.26
C THR A 51 7.20 5.95 12.12
N PHE A 52 6.80 5.30 11.04
CA PHE A 52 6.23 5.93 9.85
C PHE A 52 4.88 5.32 9.51
N ARG A 53 3.95 6.13 9.01
CA ARG A 53 2.62 5.67 8.61
C ARG A 53 2.44 5.84 7.12
N LEU A 54 2.04 4.78 6.46
CA LEU A 54 1.51 4.84 5.11
C LEU A 54 0.05 5.31 5.16
N LYS A 55 -0.25 6.32 4.36
CA LYS A 55 -1.54 6.98 4.22
C LYS A 55 -1.94 6.79 2.76
N GLY A 56 -2.71 5.74 2.48
CA GLY A 56 -2.87 5.24 1.12
C GLY A 56 -4.27 5.33 0.57
N PHE A 57 -4.32 5.26 -0.77
CA PHE A 57 -5.51 4.92 -1.53
C PHE A 57 -5.23 3.64 -2.31
N SER A 58 -6.20 2.69 -2.30
CA SER A 58 -6.19 1.54 -3.19
C SER A 58 -6.81 1.93 -4.52
N THR A 59 -6.25 1.47 -5.64
CA THR A 59 -7.03 1.39 -6.87
C THR A 59 -8.26 0.51 -6.60
N HIS A 60 -9.30 0.62 -7.41
CA HIS A 60 -10.21 -0.51 -7.63
C HIS A 60 -9.45 -1.59 -8.42
N GLY A 61 -10.08 -2.71 -8.76
CA GLY A 61 -9.43 -3.71 -9.57
C GLY A 61 -8.78 -3.10 -10.82
N ILE A 62 -7.46 -3.22 -10.94
CA ILE A 62 -6.72 -2.73 -12.12
C ILE A 62 -7.16 -3.43 -13.40
N ASN A 63 -7.86 -4.55 -13.27
CA ASN A 63 -8.49 -5.31 -14.35
C ASN A 63 -9.61 -4.53 -15.07
N TRP A 64 -10.22 -3.53 -14.39
CA TRP A 64 -11.39 -2.80 -14.88
C TRP A 64 -11.22 -1.28 -14.84
N PHE A 65 -10.31 -0.78 -13.98
CA PHE A 65 -10.08 0.65 -13.76
C PHE A 65 -8.61 1.00 -13.97
N GLU A 66 -7.97 0.39 -14.96
CA GLU A 66 -6.53 0.56 -15.23
C GLU A 66 -6.13 1.99 -15.59
N ASP A 67 -7.04 2.78 -16.17
CA ASP A 67 -6.80 4.19 -16.53
C ASP A 67 -6.49 5.07 -15.32
N TYR A 68 -6.94 4.67 -14.12
CA TYR A 68 -6.60 5.34 -12.86
C TYR A 68 -5.16 5.07 -12.41
N VAL A 69 -4.47 4.10 -13.01
CA VAL A 69 -3.07 3.78 -12.73
C VAL A 69 -2.18 4.62 -13.63
N ASN A 70 -2.00 5.89 -13.30
CA ASN A 70 -1.15 6.81 -14.05
C ASN A 70 -0.44 7.81 -13.11
N GLN A 71 0.69 8.36 -13.58
CA GLN A 71 1.54 9.24 -12.77
C GLN A 71 0.83 10.55 -12.39
N ASP A 72 0.10 11.17 -13.33
CA ASP A 72 -0.59 12.44 -13.06
C ASP A 72 -1.63 12.30 -11.95
N ALA A 73 -2.40 11.20 -11.97
CA ALA A 73 -3.36 10.89 -10.91
C ALA A 73 -2.66 10.72 -9.56
N PHE A 74 -1.54 10.00 -9.52
CA PHE A 74 -0.79 9.77 -8.27
C PHE A 74 -0.13 11.05 -7.77
N HIS A 75 0.33 11.92 -8.68
CA HIS A 75 0.79 13.26 -8.34
C HIS A 75 -0.30 14.09 -7.65
N ASP A 76 -1.54 14.06 -8.19
CA ASP A 76 -2.67 14.76 -7.57
C ASP A 76 -2.99 14.22 -6.17
N LEU A 77 -2.96 12.89 -5.99
CA LEU A 77 -3.16 12.27 -4.68
C LEU A 77 -2.05 12.64 -3.69
N LYS A 78 -0.79 12.69 -4.14
CA LYS A 78 0.34 13.16 -3.33
C LYS A 78 0.12 14.58 -2.82
N LYS A 79 -0.34 15.50 -3.66
CA LYS A 79 -0.72 16.87 -3.26
C LYS A 79 -1.83 16.89 -2.21
N MET A 80 -2.69 15.88 -2.22
CA MET A 80 -3.73 15.70 -1.21
C MET A 80 -3.22 15.06 0.09
N GLY A 81 -1.93 14.72 0.19
CA GLY A 81 -1.28 14.15 1.36
C GLY A 81 -1.28 12.62 1.43
N ILE A 82 -1.58 11.94 0.32
CA ILE A 82 -1.44 10.50 0.15
C ILE A 82 0.02 10.18 -0.16
N ASN A 83 0.58 9.16 0.47
CA ASN A 83 1.97 8.75 0.32
C ASN A 83 2.15 7.29 -0.11
N CYS A 84 1.05 6.57 -0.33
CA CYS A 84 1.04 5.16 -0.72
C CYS A 84 -0.12 4.86 -1.67
N ILE A 85 0.15 4.07 -2.70
CA ILE A 85 -0.88 3.49 -3.58
C ILE A 85 -0.87 1.97 -3.41
N ARG A 86 -2.04 1.37 -3.31
CA ARG A 86 -2.22 -0.09 -3.37
C ARG A 86 -2.79 -0.45 -4.73
N LEU A 87 -2.09 -1.30 -5.46
CA LEU A 87 -2.48 -1.77 -6.79
C LEU A 87 -3.22 -3.10 -6.64
N ALA A 88 -4.54 -3.05 -6.66
CA ALA A 88 -5.41 -4.21 -6.46
C ALA A 88 -5.55 -5.01 -7.76
N MET A 89 -4.81 -6.11 -7.89
CA MET A 89 -4.89 -7.01 -9.04
C MET A 89 -5.75 -8.24 -8.69
N TYR A 90 -6.99 -8.25 -9.14
CA TYR A 90 -7.91 -9.37 -8.92
C TYR A 90 -7.42 -10.66 -9.59
N THR A 91 -7.66 -11.78 -8.92
CA THR A 91 -7.14 -13.10 -9.33
C THR A 91 -8.20 -13.98 -9.97
N ALA A 92 -9.27 -14.33 -9.26
CA ALA A 92 -10.29 -15.28 -9.72
C ALA A 92 -11.60 -14.63 -10.20
N ASP A 93 -11.72 -13.31 -10.12
CA ASP A 93 -12.88 -12.57 -10.61
C ASP A 93 -12.85 -12.42 -12.14
N TYR A 94 -13.94 -11.91 -12.74
CA TYR A 94 -14.02 -11.70 -14.18
C TYR A 94 -12.80 -10.92 -14.71
N ASN A 95 -12.16 -11.42 -15.77
CA ASN A 95 -10.89 -10.92 -16.31
C ASN A 95 -9.77 -10.83 -15.28
N GLY A 96 -9.84 -11.65 -14.22
CA GLY A 96 -8.78 -11.77 -13.22
C GLY A 96 -7.53 -12.45 -13.77
N TYR A 97 -6.42 -12.26 -13.08
CA TYR A 97 -5.12 -12.80 -13.47
C TYR A 97 -5.12 -14.34 -13.66
N CYS A 98 -5.99 -15.05 -12.91
CA CYS A 98 -6.16 -16.51 -12.97
C CYS A 98 -7.47 -16.94 -13.65
N SER A 99 -8.28 -16.01 -14.16
CA SER A 99 -9.63 -16.24 -14.69
C SER A 99 -9.88 -15.48 -16.00
N GLY A 100 -9.03 -15.71 -16.99
CA GLY A 100 -9.19 -15.21 -18.37
C GLY A 100 -8.57 -13.84 -18.64
N GLY A 101 -8.04 -13.14 -17.62
CA GLY A 101 -7.31 -11.88 -17.83
C GLY A 101 -5.97 -12.09 -18.56
N ASP A 102 -5.58 -11.11 -19.37
CA ASP A 102 -4.26 -11.07 -19.97
C ASP A 102 -3.21 -10.79 -18.88
N LYS A 103 -2.47 -11.83 -18.52
CA LYS A 103 -1.43 -11.76 -17.47
C LYS A 103 -0.33 -10.76 -17.81
N ALA A 104 0.09 -10.70 -19.08
CA ALA A 104 1.16 -9.79 -19.51
C ALA A 104 0.70 -8.35 -19.44
N HIS A 105 -0.53 -8.06 -19.86
CA HIS A 105 -1.14 -6.76 -19.75
C HIS A 105 -1.29 -6.32 -18.28
N LEU A 106 -1.87 -7.16 -17.41
CA LEU A 106 -2.03 -6.85 -15.99
C LEU A 106 -0.69 -6.58 -15.30
N GLU A 107 0.35 -7.35 -15.60
CA GLU A 107 1.71 -7.10 -15.13
C GLU A 107 2.28 -5.78 -15.66
N SER A 108 1.91 -5.36 -16.88
CA SER A 108 2.31 -4.06 -17.44
C SER A 108 1.62 -2.90 -16.70
N VAL A 109 0.36 -3.06 -16.31
CA VAL A 109 -0.37 -2.09 -15.47
C VAL A 109 0.27 -1.97 -14.09
N ILE A 110 0.65 -3.10 -13.46
CA ILE A 110 1.44 -3.08 -12.21
C ILE A 110 2.74 -2.30 -12.41
N ASP A 111 3.48 -2.57 -13.49
CA ASP A 111 4.75 -1.88 -13.78
C ASP A 111 4.55 -0.37 -13.95
N ARG A 112 3.51 0.04 -14.67
CA ARG A 112 3.10 1.45 -14.84
C ARG A 112 2.86 2.11 -13.48
N GLY A 113 2.10 1.45 -12.60
CA GLY A 113 1.80 1.94 -11.25
C GLY A 113 3.04 2.05 -10.36
N VAL A 114 3.92 1.04 -10.38
CA VAL A 114 5.17 1.05 -9.60
C VAL A 114 6.10 2.16 -10.09
N LYS A 115 6.25 2.33 -11.41
CA LYS A 115 7.06 3.40 -12.00
C LYS A 115 6.49 4.78 -11.67
N ALA A 116 5.18 4.97 -11.76
CA ALA A 116 4.49 6.20 -11.39
C ALA A 116 4.72 6.55 -9.91
N CYS A 117 4.56 5.60 -9.00
CA CYS A 117 4.86 5.79 -7.59
C CYS A 117 6.34 6.12 -7.34
N LYS A 118 7.27 5.48 -8.05
CA LYS A 118 8.70 5.79 -7.95
C LYS A 118 9.00 7.21 -8.40
N ALA A 119 8.46 7.64 -9.53
CA ALA A 119 8.62 8.99 -10.05
C ALA A 119 8.09 10.05 -9.07
N GLU A 120 6.95 9.78 -8.43
CA GLU A 120 6.36 10.65 -7.42
C GLU A 120 6.99 10.52 -6.03
N GLY A 121 7.91 9.58 -5.82
CA GLY A 121 8.52 9.29 -4.53
C GLY A 121 7.51 8.80 -3.48
N MET A 122 6.49 8.07 -3.93
CA MET A 122 5.46 7.44 -3.09
C MET A 122 5.76 5.95 -2.91
N TYR A 123 5.24 5.37 -1.84
CA TYR A 123 5.25 3.92 -1.64
C TYR A 123 4.14 3.25 -2.46
N VAL A 124 4.35 1.98 -2.78
CA VAL A 124 3.38 1.18 -3.53
C VAL A 124 3.27 -0.22 -2.94
N ILE A 125 2.03 -0.70 -2.81
CA ILE A 125 1.71 -2.08 -2.43
C ILE A 125 1.26 -2.81 -3.70
N ILE A 126 1.95 -3.88 -4.04
CA ILE A 126 1.53 -4.82 -5.09
C ILE A 126 0.67 -5.87 -4.40
N ASP A 127 -0.61 -5.87 -4.71
CA ASP A 127 -1.62 -6.70 -4.06
C ASP A 127 -2.12 -7.83 -4.98
N TRP A 128 -1.89 -9.06 -4.53
CA TRP A 128 -2.51 -10.26 -5.06
C TRP A 128 -3.93 -10.36 -4.49
N HIS A 129 -4.89 -9.78 -5.23
CA HIS A 129 -6.22 -9.48 -4.75
C HIS A 129 -7.15 -10.69 -4.86
N ILE A 130 -6.95 -11.68 -3.98
CA ILE A 130 -7.88 -12.81 -3.86
C ILE A 130 -9.20 -12.35 -3.24
N LEU A 131 -10.31 -12.85 -3.78
CA LEU A 131 -11.65 -12.66 -3.23
C LEU A 131 -12.52 -13.90 -3.51
N ASN A 132 -12.92 -14.15 -4.76
CA ASN A 132 -13.74 -15.29 -5.16
C ASN A 132 -12.97 -16.61 -5.16
N ASP A 133 -11.65 -16.61 -5.21
CA ASP A 133 -10.82 -17.80 -5.00
C ASP A 133 -10.73 -18.23 -3.51
N CYS A 134 -11.30 -17.45 -2.60
CA CYS A 134 -11.44 -17.72 -1.17
C CYS A 134 -10.13 -18.14 -0.49
N ASN A 135 -9.58 -19.30 -0.89
CA ASN A 135 -8.35 -19.85 -0.34
C ASN A 135 -7.14 -19.49 -1.23
N PRO A 136 -6.12 -18.82 -0.69
CA PRO A 136 -4.96 -18.41 -1.49
C PRO A 136 -4.17 -19.59 -2.07
N ASN A 137 -4.36 -20.81 -1.58
CA ASN A 137 -3.73 -21.99 -2.16
C ASN A 137 -4.35 -22.41 -3.51
N THR A 138 -5.56 -21.97 -3.84
CA THR A 138 -6.25 -22.26 -5.11
C THR A 138 -5.36 -21.91 -6.31
N ASN A 139 -4.82 -20.69 -6.31
CA ASN A 139 -3.99 -20.17 -7.39
C ASN A 139 -2.49 -20.09 -7.02
N LEU A 140 -2.02 -20.97 -6.10
CA LEU A 140 -0.65 -20.94 -5.59
C LEU A 140 0.43 -21.01 -6.67
N LYS A 141 0.20 -21.79 -7.75
CA LYS A 141 1.18 -21.94 -8.86
C LYS A 141 1.41 -20.60 -9.56
N ASP A 142 0.35 -19.89 -9.86
CA ASP A 142 0.42 -18.58 -10.52
C ASP A 142 0.95 -17.51 -9.56
N ALA A 143 0.52 -17.50 -8.31
CA ALA A 143 1.06 -16.61 -7.28
C ALA A 143 2.59 -16.74 -7.14
N LYS A 144 3.14 -17.99 -7.14
CA LYS A 144 4.58 -18.22 -7.11
C LYS A 144 5.29 -17.62 -8.33
N LYS A 145 4.74 -17.79 -9.54
CA LYS A 145 5.32 -17.22 -10.78
C LYS A 145 5.29 -15.70 -10.72
N PHE A 146 4.15 -15.13 -10.36
CA PHE A 146 3.94 -13.69 -10.23
C PHE A 146 4.92 -13.06 -9.23
N PHE A 147 4.95 -13.53 -7.99
CA PHE A 147 5.83 -12.96 -6.96
C PHE A 147 7.32 -13.22 -7.24
N LYS A 148 7.69 -14.32 -7.91
CA LYS A 148 9.07 -14.51 -8.39
C LYS A 148 9.45 -13.41 -9.39
N LYS A 149 8.58 -13.09 -10.34
CA LYS A 149 8.81 -12.04 -11.36
C LYS A 149 8.85 -10.65 -10.71
N MET A 150 7.85 -10.31 -9.90
CA MET A 150 7.75 -9.00 -9.26
C MET A 150 8.90 -8.76 -8.28
N SER A 151 9.23 -9.71 -7.42
CA SER A 151 10.31 -9.56 -6.45
C SER A 151 11.70 -9.50 -7.11
N LYS A 152 11.92 -10.19 -8.23
CA LYS A 152 13.15 -10.06 -9.02
C LYS A 152 13.26 -8.68 -9.67
N LYS A 153 12.14 -8.18 -10.24
CA LYS A 153 12.10 -6.90 -10.96
C LYS A 153 12.32 -5.70 -10.04
N TYR A 154 11.74 -5.74 -8.84
CA TYR A 154 11.72 -4.58 -7.93
C TYR A 154 12.62 -4.72 -6.69
N LYS A 155 13.54 -5.70 -6.65
CA LYS A 155 14.42 -5.96 -5.50
C LYS A 155 15.18 -4.73 -4.99
N ASP A 156 15.55 -3.84 -5.90
CA ASP A 156 16.33 -2.63 -5.61
C ASP A 156 15.44 -1.36 -5.43
N TYR A 157 14.12 -1.53 -5.42
CA TYR A 157 13.17 -0.44 -5.19
C TYR A 157 12.90 -0.26 -3.71
N ASN A 158 13.15 0.93 -3.18
CA ASN A 158 12.95 1.25 -1.77
C ASN A 158 11.48 1.50 -1.39
N ASN A 159 10.58 1.56 -2.37
CA ASN A 159 9.20 1.97 -2.20
C ASN A 159 8.17 0.86 -2.42
N VAL A 160 8.59 -0.38 -2.72
CA VAL A 160 7.68 -1.50 -3.03
C VAL A 160 7.44 -2.37 -1.80
N LEU A 161 6.18 -2.67 -1.53
CA LEU A 161 5.69 -3.64 -0.55
C LEU A 161 4.86 -4.69 -1.29
N TYR A 162 4.74 -5.90 -0.74
CA TYR A 162 3.94 -6.98 -1.31
C TYR A 162 2.84 -7.39 -0.36
N GLU A 163 1.59 -7.36 -0.80
CA GLU A 163 0.45 -7.98 -0.13
C GLU A 163 0.13 -9.29 -0.86
N ILE A 164 0.35 -10.41 -0.16
CA ILE A 164 0.39 -11.72 -0.82
C ILE A 164 -0.96 -12.43 -0.91
N CYS A 165 -1.95 -11.94 -0.19
CA CYS A 165 -3.34 -12.38 -0.30
C CYS A 165 -4.26 -11.33 0.36
N ASN A 166 -5.17 -10.75 -0.44
CA ASN A 166 -6.09 -9.69 -0.01
C ASN A 166 -7.05 -10.16 1.09
N GLU A 167 -8.00 -10.98 0.75
CA GLU A 167 -9.12 -11.36 1.62
C GLU A 167 -9.42 -12.86 1.59
N PRO A 168 -8.62 -13.68 2.28
CA PRO A 168 -8.96 -15.08 2.49
C PRO A 168 -10.32 -15.22 3.20
N ASN A 169 -11.22 -16.03 2.63
CA ASN A 169 -12.60 -16.15 3.10
C ASN A 169 -13.14 -17.58 2.88
N GLY A 170 -14.46 -17.78 2.87
CA GLY A 170 -15.07 -19.07 2.56
C GLY A 170 -14.64 -20.22 3.52
N GLY A 171 -14.37 -19.92 4.80
CA GLY A 171 -13.91 -20.91 5.76
C GLY A 171 -12.40 -21.22 5.70
N THR A 172 -11.63 -20.48 4.89
CA THR A 172 -10.16 -20.61 4.83
C THR A 172 -9.54 -20.34 6.20
N SER A 173 -8.86 -21.34 6.74
CA SER A 173 -8.24 -21.28 8.07
C SER A 173 -6.95 -20.47 8.08
N TRP A 174 -6.55 -19.99 9.26
CA TRP A 174 -5.22 -19.41 9.44
C TRP A 174 -4.07 -20.38 9.11
N ALA A 175 -4.28 -21.68 9.32
CA ALA A 175 -3.32 -22.72 8.96
C ALA A 175 -3.11 -22.79 7.44
N ASP A 176 -4.18 -22.70 6.63
CA ASP A 176 -4.10 -22.68 5.18
C ASP A 176 -3.37 -21.43 4.67
N ILE A 177 -3.70 -20.27 5.25
CA ILE A 177 -3.03 -19.01 4.92
C ILE A 177 -1.55 -19.08 5.25
N LYS A 178 -1.17 -19.61 6.41
CA LYS A 178 0.25 -19.80 6.78
C LYS A 178 0.98 -20.75 5.84
N LYS A 179 0.33 -21.85 5.40
CA LYS A 179 0.88 -22.79 4.43
C LYS A 179 1.19 -22.11 3.09
N TYR A 180 0.27 -21.29 2.60
CA TYR A 180 0.45 -20.44 1.43
C TYR A 180 1.58 -19.42 1.64
N ALA A 181 1.46 -18.62 2.71
CA ALA A 181 2.38 -17.53 3.02
C ALA A 181 3.84 -18.01 3.11
N LYS A 182 4.09 -19.15 3.77
CA LYS A 182 5.42 -19.76 3.88
C LYS A 182 6.07 -19.97 2.50
N LYS A 183 5.28 -20.43 1.52
CA LYS A 183 5.77 -20.69 0.16
C LYS A 183 6.04 -19.38 -0.59
N ILE A 184 5.14 -18.40 -0.52
CA ILE A 184 5.29 -17.12 -1.22
C ILE A 184 6.39 -16.26 -0.59
N ILE A 185 6.47 -16.20 0.73
CA ILE A 185 7.57 -15.53 1.44
C ILE A 185 8.91 -16.11 0.97
N GLY A 186 9.05 -17.43 0.93
CA GLY A 186 10.25 -18.09 0.43
C GLY A 186 10.61 -17.70 -1.01
N VAL A 187 9.62 -17.53 -1.89
CA VAL A 187 9.83 -17.06 -3.27
C VAL A 187 10.35 -15.63 -3.29
N ILE A 188 9.71 -14.72 -2.54
CA ILE A 188 10.08 -13.30 -2.49
C ILE A 188 11.48 -13.14 -1.87
N ARG A 189 11.79 -13.84 -0.77
CA ARG A 189 13.06 -13.75 -0.04
C ARG A 189 14.29 -14.19 -0.86
N LYS A 190 14.12 -15.04 -1.86
CA LYS A 190 15.19 -15.40 -2.80
C LYS A 190 15.69 -14.20 -3.60
N ASN A 191 14.84 -13.21 -3.85
CA ASN A 191 15.17 -12.03 -4.64
C ASN A 191 15.34 -10.77 -3.79
N ASP A 192 14.46 -10.56 -2.81
CA ASP A 192 14.47 -9.39 -1.90
C ASP A 192 14.36 -9.86 -0.43
N LYS A 193 15.52 -9.94 0.22
CA LYS A 193 15.63 -10.37 1.62
C LYS A 193 14.97 -9.39 2.61
N ASN A 194 14.78 -8.13 2.21
CA ASN A 194 14.31 -7.04 3.06
C ASN A 194 12.90 -6.54 2.73
N ALA A 195 12.24 -7.11 1.71
CA ALA A 195 10.89 -6.72 1.35
C ALA A 195 9.93 -6.77 2.55
N ILE A 196 9.05 -5.78 2.66
CA ILE A 196 7.89 -5.88 3.55
C ILE A 196 6.85 -6.73 2.85
N ILE A 197 6.39 -7.76 3.55
CA ILE A 197 5.38 -8.69 3.06
C ILE A 197 4.17 -8.60 3.99
N ILE A 198 3.01 -8.33 3.43
CA ILE A 198 1.74 -8.21 4.13
C ILE A 198 0.93 -9.48 3.85
N VAL A 199 0.43 -10.09 4.89
CA VAL A 199 -0.31 -11.36 4.82
C VAL A 199 -1.74 -11.10 5.24
N GLY A 200 -2.70 -11.43 4.38
CA GLY A 200 -4.12 -11.42 4.71
C GLY A 200 -4.43 -12.38 5.86
N THR A 201 -5.48 -12.10 6.61
CA THR A 201 -5.94 -12.94 7.72
C THR A 201 -7.30 -13.55 7.40
N PRO A 202 -7.78 -14.58 8.13
CA PRO A 202 -9.07 -15.22 7.83
C PRO A 202 -10.25 -14.25 7.86
N ASN A 203 -11.35 -14.67 7.26
CA ASN A 203 -12.63 -13.96 7.28
C ASN A 203 -12.51 -12.53 6.72
N TRP A 204 -12.12 -12.40 5.44
CA TRP A 204 -11.91 -11.12 4.75
C TRP A 204 -10.91 -10.20 5.48
N SER A 205 -9.77 -10.75 5.87
CA SER A 205 -8.71 -10.05 6.61
C SER A 205 -9.19 -9.39 7.91
N GLN A 206 -10.10 -10.04 8.65
CA GLN A 206 -10.65 -9.54 9.91
C GLN A 206 -10.09 -10.26 11.15
N ARG A 207 -9.56 -11.50 11.01
CA ARG A 207 -9.17 -12.35 12.15
C ARG A 207 -7.68 -12.21 12.51
N ILE A 208 -7.26 -10.96 12.79
CA ILE A 208 -5.89 -10.68 13.29
C ILE A 208 -5.60 -11.33 14.65
N ASP A 209 -6.62 -11.69 15.41
CA ASP A 209 -6.51 -12.43 16.66
C ASP A 209 -5.94 -13.83 16.46
N GLU A 210 -6.36 -14.55 15.41
CA GLU A 210 -5.81 -15.86 15.05
C GLU A 210 -4.33 -15.75 14.64
N ALA A 211 -4.00 -14.74 13.85
CA ALA A 211 -2.62 -14.45 13.48
C ALA A 211 -1.76 -14.08 14.72
N ALA A 212 -2.31 -13.31 15.66
CA ALA A 212 -1.63 -12.94 16.90
C ALA A 212 -1.38 -14.11 17.83
N ASN A 213 -2.27 -15.10 17.84
CA ASN A 213 -2.12 -16.32 18.63
C ASN A 213 -1.04 -17.26 18.06
N ASN A 214 -0.84 -17.25 16.75
CA ASN A 214 0.10 -18.16 16.09
C ASN A 214 0.78 -17.46 14.88
N PRO A 215 1.61 -16.44 15.09
CA PRO A 215 2.20 -15.65 14.00
C PRO A 215 3.18 -16.48 13.15
N ILE A 216 3.53 -15.94 11.97
CA ILE A 216 4.59 -16.48 11.13
C ILE A 216 5.93 -16.22 11.81
N LYS A 217 6.66 -17.27 12.16
CA LYS A 217 7.95 -17.20 12.85
C LYS A 217 9.12 -17.30 11.87
N GLY A 218 10.32 -16.84 12.30
CA GLY A 218 11.57 -16.97 11.55
C GLY A 218 11.67 -16.06 10.31
N GLN A 219 10.77 -15.06 10.18
CA GLN A 219 10.76 -14.12 9.05
C GLN A 219 10.78 -12.67 9.55
N LYS A 220 11.59 -11.83 8.88
CA LYS A 220 11.62 -10.37 9.13
C LYS A 220 10.64 -9.65 8.21
N ASN A 221 10.24 -8.44 8.60
CA ASN A 221 9.43 -7.55 7.78
C ASN A 221 8.10 -8.17 7.32
N ILE A 222 7.42 -8.90 8.21
CA ILE A 222 6.07 -9.40 7.99
C ILE A 222 5.08 -8.49 8.72
N MET A 223 4.00 -8.12 8.05
CA MET A 223 2.83 -7.44 8.62
C MET A 223 1.57 -8.25 8.31
N TYR A 224 0.52 -8.00 9.07
CA TYR A 224 -0.75 -8.72 8.96
C TYR A 224 -1.85 -7.75 8.59
N ALA A 225 -2.56 -8.05 7.51
CA ALA A 225 -3.64 -7.22 7.02
C ALA A 225 -4.84 -7.26 7.96
N MET A 226 -5.45 -6.12 8.14
CA MET A 226 -6.77 -5.97 8.76
C MET A 226 -7.62 -5.07 7.88
N HIS A 227 -8.82 -5.53 7.54
CA HIS A 227 -9.79 -4.80 6.73
C HIS A 227 -11.01 -4.42 7.56
N PHE A 228 -11.58 -3.26 7.30
CA PHE A 228 -12.85 -2.85 7.90
C PHE A 228 -13.66 -1.92 7.00
N TYR A 229 -14.97 -2.02 7.14
CA TYR A 229 -15.97 -1.10 6.57
C TYR A 229 -16.82 -0.57 7.72
N ALA A 230 -16.69 0.71 8.04
CA ALA A 230 -17.15 1.24 9.33
C ALA A 230 -18.68 1.23 9.51
N ALA A 231 -19.47 1.22 8.42
CA ALA A 231 -20.91 1.07 8.55
C ALA A 231 -21.33 -0.35 8.97
N THR A 232 -20.49 -1.36 8.71
CA THR A 232 -20.72 -2.77 9.10
C THR A 232 -19.92 -3.14 10.35
N HIS A 233 -18.61 -2.86 10.37
CA HIS A 233 -17.68 -3.34 11.39
C HIS A 233 -17.56 -2.33 12.55
N LYS A 234 -17.89 -2.78 13.75
CA LYS A 234 -18.03 -1.94 14.95
C LYS A 234 -16.96 -2.26 16.01
N THR A 235 -17.38 -2.19 17.26
CA THR A 235 -16.52 -2.31 18.44
C THR A 235 -15.80 -3.64 18.51
N ASP A 236 -16.48 -4.74 18.23
CA ASP A 236 -15.91 -6.09 18.37
C ASP A 236 -14.69 -6.27 17.48
N LEU A 237 -14.82 -5.95 16.19
CA LEU A 237 -13.68 -6.03 15.27
C LEU A 237 -12.58 -5.03 15.64
N ARG A 238 -12.96 -3.81 16.01
CA ARG A 238 -12.00 -2.76 16.37
C ARG A 238 -11.19 -3.12 17.62
N ASN A 239 -11.77 -3.83 18.58
CA ASN A 239 -11.12 -4.25 19.82
C ASN A 239 -10.07 -5.36 19.61
N LEU A 240 -10.04 -6.02 18.46
CA LEU A 240 -8.98 -6.96 18.14
C LEU A 240 -7.62 -6.28 18.00
N ILE A 241 -7.57 -4.99 17.59
CA ILE A 241 -6.32 -4.25 17.39
C ILE A 241 -5.49 -4.15 18.67
N PRO A 242 -6.01 -3.59 19.80
CA PRO A 242 -5.22 -3.50 21.03
C PRO A 242 -4.78 -4.88 21.55
N ALA A 243 -5.62 -5.89 21.45
CA ALA A 243 -5.29 -7.26 21.90
C ALA A 243 -4.15 -7.87 21.06
N ALA A 244 -4.24 -7.80 19.73
CA ALA A 244 -3.22 -8.32 18.83
C ALA A 244 -1.88 -7.55 18.97
N ARG A 245 -1.94 -6.22 19.15
CA ARG A 245 -0.75 -5.38 19.40
C ARG A 245 -0.05 -5.73 20.71
N LYS A 246 -0.82 -6.03 21.77
CA LYS A 246 -0.26 -6.50 23.06
C LYS A 246 0.49 -7.82 22.90
N LYS A 247 0.06 -8.69 21.98
CA LYS A 247 0.73 -9.95 21.61
C LYS A 247 1.91 -9.77 20.66
N GLY A 248 2.25 -8.54 20.28
CA GLY A 248 3.40 -8.26 19.41
C GLY A 248 3.11 -8.33 17.91
N LEU A 249 1.84 -8.34 17.47
CA LEU A 249 1.49 -8.44 16.05
C LEU A 249 1.64 -7.08 15.33
N PRO A 250 2.46 -6.97 14.27
CA PRO A 250 2.51 -5.77 13.42
C PRO A 250 1.33 -5.77 12.43
N ILE A 251 0.43 -4.80 12.60
CA ILE A 251 -0.83 -4.70 11.85
C ILE A 251 -0.73 -3.60 10.80
N PHE A 252 -1.27 -3.87 9.60
CA PHE A 252 -1.48 -2.89 8.55
C PHE A 252 -2.95 -2.93 8.10
N ILE A 253 -3.63 -1.79 8.09
CA ILE A 253 -4.97 -1.69 7.51
C ILE A 253 -4.79 -1.41 6.01
N THR A 254 -4.71 -2.49 5.22
CA THR A 254 -4.44 -2.40 3.78
C THR A 254 -5.69 -2.12 2.96
N GLU A 255 -6.87 -2.29 3.57
CA GLU A 255 -8.13 -1.88 2.98
C GLU A 255 -9.10 -1.39 4.05
N SER A 256 -9.79 -0.30 3.78
CA SER A 256 -10.82 0.23 4.67
C SER A 256 -11.80 1.15 3.96
N ASN A 257 -13.04 1.18 4.44
CA ASN A 257 -13.99 2.19 4.03
C ASN A 257 -14.91 2.61 5.20
N ILE A 258 -15.68 3.70 5.00
CA ILE A 258 -16.71 4.17 5.96
C ILE A 258 -18.12 3.75 5.56
N THR A 259 -18.24 2.97 4.48
CA THR A 259 -19.49 2.40 3.96
C THR A 259 -19.80 1.04 4.59
N GLU A 260 -20.84 0.39 4.09
CA GLU A 260 -21.13 -1.01 4.34
C GLU A 260 -20.11 -1.92 3.64
N ALA A 261 -19.97 -3.16 4.11
CA ALA A 261 -18.97 -4.10 3.62
C ALA A 261 -19.16 -4.50 2.15
N SER A 262 -20.35 -4.31 1.59
CA SER A 262 -20.61 -4.45 0.16
C SER A 262 -19.85 -3.46 -0.72
N GLY A 263 -19.26 -2.42 -0.13
CA GLY A 263 -18.68 -1.29 -0.86
C GLY A 263 -19.74 -0.24 -1.25
N ASN A 264 -21.02 -0.52 -1.02
CA ASN A 264 -22.12 0.38 -1.32
C ASN A 264 -23.02 0.60 -0.08
N GLY A 265 -24.07 1.44 -0.19
CA GLY A 265 -25.02 1.69 0.87
C GLY A 265 -24.64 2.81 1.81
N ARG A 266 -24.97 2.64 3.09
CA ARG A 266 -24.86 3.69 4.12
C ARG A 266 -23.42 4.06 4.44
N ILE A 267 -23.17 5.36 4.66
CA ILE A 267 -21.89 5.92 5.14
C ILE A 267 -21.99 6.21 6.64
N ASP A 268 -21.08 5.65 7.44
CA ASP A 268 -21.00 5.90 8.89
C ASP A 268 -19.70 6.64 9.27
N THR A 269 -19.75 7.96 9.17
CA THR A 269 -18.60 8.81 9.56
C THR A 269 -18.35 8.86 11.07
N LYS A 270 -19.37 8.58 11.91
CA LYS A 270 -19.24 8.54 13.37
C LYS A 270 -18.40 7.33 13.77
N GLU A 271 -18.72 6.18 13.23
CA GLU A 271 -17.94 4.95 13.48
C GLU A 271 -16.56 5.03 12.81
N GLY A 272 -16.47 5.59 11.61
CA GLY A 272 -15.18 5.87 10.96
C GLY A 272 -14.24 6.70 11.83
N LYS A 273 -14.75 7.72 12.56
CA LYS A 273 -13.94 8.50 13.52
C LYS A 273 -13.45 7.64 14.69
N ARG A 274 -14.25 6.67 15.17
CA ARG A 274 -13.84 5.73 16.23
C ARG A 274 -12.69 4.83 15.73
N TRP A 275 -12.78 4.31 14.51
CA TRP A 275 -11.70 3.57 13.88
C TRP A 275 -10.42 4.40 13.77
N PHE A 276 -10.50 5.63 13.28
CA PHE A 276 -9.33 6.51 13.14
C PHE A 276 -8.75 6.96 14.49
N LYS A 277 -9.53 6.97 15.59
CA LYS A 277 -8.97 7.16 16.93
C LYS A 277 -8.01 6.02 17.30
N VAL A 278 -8.37 4.78 17.00
CA VAL A 278 -7.53 3.58 17.23
C VAL A 278 -6.33 3.57 16.29
N ILE A 279 -6.54 3.83 14.98
CA ILE A 279 -5.48 3.91 13.97
C ILE A 279 -4.40 4.91 14.39
N ARG A 280 -4.78 6.09 14.86
CA ARG A 280 -3.83 7.11 15.35
C ARG A 280 -3.15 6.70 16.65
N LYS A 281 -3.90 6.17 17.62
CA LYS A 281 -3.35 5.71 18.91
C LYS A 281 -2.22 4.70 18.70
N TYR A 282 -2.42 3.74 17.81
CA TYR A 282 -1.44 2.68 17.53
C TYR A 282 -0.52 2.97 16.35
N LYS A 283 -0.58 4.18 15.78
CA LYS A 283 0.24 4.63 14.64
C LYS A 283 0.18 3.66 13.45
N LEU A 284 -1.01 3.10 13.15
CA LEU A 284 -1.20 2.16 12.06
C LEU A 284 -1.19 2.86 10.70
N SER A 285 -0.60 2.21 9.71
CA SER A 285 -0.80 2.54 8.30
C SER A 285 -2.22 2.19 7.88
N CYS A 286 -2.80 2.98 6.97
CA CYS A 286 -4.18 2.80 6.54
C CYS A 286 -4.34 3.19 5.06
N VAL A 287 -5.02 2.32 4.31
CA VAL A 287 -5.36 2.50 2.89
C VAL A 287 -6.87 2.51 2.73
N ALA A 288 -7.38 3.48 1.98
CA ALA A 288 -8.79 3.60 1.68
C ALA A 288 -9.15 2.86 0.39
N TRP A 289 -10.22 2.14 0.35
CA TRP A 289 -10.88 1.58 -0.81
C TRP A 289 -11.92 2.56 -1.35
N SER A 290 -12.07 2.88 -2.66
CA SER A 290 -11.13 2.62 -3.72
C SER A 290 -11.05 3.85 -4.66
N PHE A 291 -9.90 4.08 -5.24
CA PHE A 291 -9.62 5.18 -6.14
C PHE A 291 -10.14 4.85 -7.55
N CYS A 292 -11.42 5.09 -7.76
CA CYS A 292 -12.16 4.97 -9.02
C CYS A 292 -13.41 5.85 -8.96
N ASN A 293 -14.15 5.90 -10.07
CA ASN A 293 -15.44 6.57 -10.18
C ASN A 293 -16.62 5.60 -10.36
N LYS A 294 -16.47 4.36 -9.91
CA LYS A 294 -17.56 3.38 -9.91
C LYS A 294 -18.77 3.97 -9.17
N ASP A 295 -19.98 3.69 -9.66
CA ASP A 295 -21.20 4.17 -9.02
C ASP A 295 -21.54 3.36 -7.77
N GLU A 296 -20.75 3.62 -6.72
CA GLU A 296 -20.91 3.05 -5.39
C GLU A 296 -20.39 4.06 -4.33
N THR A 297 -20.91 3.95 -3.12
CA THR A 297 -20.59 4.90 -2.05
C THR A 297 -19.15 4.78 -1.55
N ALA A 298 -18.47 3.65 -1.77
CA ALA A 298 -17.06 3.44 -1.45
C ALA A 298 -16.10 4.16 -2.39
N SER A 299 -16.53 4.47 -3.61
CA SER A 299 -15.69 5.17 -4.58
C SER A 299 -15.18 6.50 -4.05
N LEU A 300 -13.87 6.75 -4.19
CA LEU A 300 -13.23 7.97 -3.69
C LEU A 300 -13.38 9.15 -4.66
N ILE A 301 -13.65 8.88 -5.93
CA ILE A 301 -14.00 9.86 -6.98
C ILE A 301 -15.51 9.81 -7.20
N LYS A 302 -16.11 10.97 -7.50
CA LYS A 302 -17.53 11.03 -7.83
C LYS A 302 -17.82 10.28 -9.13
N PRO A 303 -18.91 9.52 -9.25
CA PRO A 303 -19.30 8.80 -10.49
C PRO A 303 -19.44 9.72 -11.72
N SER A 304 -19.82 10.98 -11.50
CA SER A 304 -19.95 11.98 -12.57
C SER A 304 -18.60 12.47 -13.15
N VAL A 305 -17.48 12.19 -12.49
CA VAL A 305 -16.15 12.60 -12.94
C VAL A 305 -15.59 11.55 -13.91
N LYS A 306 -15.54 11.89 -15.20
CA LYS A 306 -15.07 10.96 -16.25
C LYS A 306 -13.57 11.02 -16.54
N LYS A 307 -12.88 12.03 -16.05
CA LYS A 307 -11.42 12.15 -16.20
C LYS A 307 -10.67 11.21 -15.25
N VAL A 308 -9.48 10.79 -15.66
CA VAL A 308 -8.61 9.88 -14.90
C VAL A 308 -7.32 10.55 -14.41
N LYS A 309 -7.22 11.89 -14.53
CA LYS A 309 -6.11 12.73 -14.07
C LYS A 309 -6.55 14.17 -13.86
N GLY A 310 -5.71 15.02 -13.29
CA GLY A 310 -6.02 16.41 -12.98
C GLY A 310 -7.06 16.54 -11.87
N PHE A 311 -6.98 15.66 -10.87
CA PHE A 311 -7.95 15.63 -9.77
C PHE A 311 -7.76 16.79 -8.81
N LYS A 312 -8.88 17.45 -8.48
CA LYS A 312 -8.99 18.44 -7.41
C LYS A 312 -9.86 17.86 -6.29
N LYS A 313 -9.81 18.46 -5.09
CA LYS A 313 -10.70 18.05 -3.96
C LYS A 313 -12.19 18.07 -4.32
N SER A 314 -12.60 18.92 -5.26
CA SER A 314 -13.98 18.98 -5.76
C SER A 314 -14.42 17.73 -6.52
N ASN A 315 -13.47 16.98 -7.11
CA ASN A 315 -13.73 15.73 -7.82
C ASN A 315 -13.95 14.53 -6.86
N LEU A 316 -13.49 14.65 -5.62
CA LEU A 316 -13.66 13.61 -4.62
C LEU A 316 -15.12 13.45 -4.22
N SER A 317 -15.56 12.21 -4.03
CA SER A 317 -16.83 11.85 -3.43
C SER A 317 -16.92 12.30 -1.96
N LYS A 318 -18.04 12.09 -1.31
CA LYS A 318 -18.20 12.29 0.15
C LYS A 318 -17.19 11.45 0.92
N THR A 319 -17.04 10.19 0.55
CA THR A 319 -16.09 9.23 1.11
C THR A 319 -14.63 9.66 0.86
N GLY A 320 -14.28 10.03 -0.37
CA GLY A 320 -12.94 10.49 -0.71
C GLY A 320 -12.51 11.74 0.05
N LYS A 321 -13.39 12.75 0.15
CA LYS A 321 -13.13 13.97 0.94
C LYS A 321 -12.90 13.64 2.42
N TRP A 322 -13.69 12.71 2.97
CA TRP A 322 -13.57 12.28 4.36
C TRP A 322 -12.22 11.60 4.60
N TYR A 323 -11.80 10.66 3.72
CA TYR A 323 -10.53 9.98 3.86
C TYR A 323 -9.32 10.90 3.73
N VAL A 324 -9.29 11.80 2.76
CA VAL A 324 -8.22 12.81 2.65
C VAL A 324 -8.10 13.62 3.95
N LYS A 325 -9.22 14.04 4.55
CA LYS A 325 -9.22 14.76 5.83
C LYS A 325 -8.68 13.91 6.98
N MET A 326 -9.05 12.63 7.06
CA MET A 326 -8.70 11.76 8.19
C MET A 326 -7.28 11.22 8.11
N LEU A 327 -6.77 10.93 6.92
CA LEU A 327 -5.41 10.44 6.71
C LEU A 327 -4.36 11.53 6.91
N ARG A 328 -4.69 12.79 6.65
CA ARG A 328 -3.76 13.92 6.86
C ARG A 328 -3.46 14.20 8.33
N LYS A 329 -4.36 13.85 9.23
CA LYS A 329 -4.18 13.94 10.69
C LYS A 329 -3.30 12.79 11.20
#